data_c031249cdb06b4cb25574d919971166f
#
_entry.id   c031249cdb06b4cb25574d919971166f
#
_cell.length_a   1.000
_cell.length_b   1.000
_cell.length_c   1.000
_cell.angle_alpha   90.00
_cell.angle_beta   90.00
_cell.angle_gamma   90.00
#
_symmetry.space_group_name_H-M   'P 1'
#
loop_
_entity.id
_entity.type
_entity.pdbx_description
1 polymer ?
#
loop_
_entity_poly.entity_id
_entity_poly.type
_entity_poly.pdbx_seq_one_letter_code
_entity_poly.pdbx_strand_id
1 'polypeptide(L)'
;MNPGFYALVGPNAAGKTHYLHTLVGPHAAFVPAGADAKFAGTTVDDHLRAVAAVHPHVDLDFPNARIKDLSVGQRRLLTIEVALAIGKDLLLLDEPFDGIDTSTRKRIRQRLIDYIAGNPQRSVVMASHRPEDFTGLATHVMQVFDHDVSRPVPLDAARLCFPTVTGPTAKIEELAARFSVAESASLGPMTRVTFA
;
A
#
# COMPACT_ATOMS: atom_id res chain seq x y z
N MET A 1 6.07 -15.60 -5.56
CA MET A 1 5.98 -14.75 -4.33
C MET A 1 5.14 -15.52 -3.34
N ASN A 2 5.56 -15.65 -2.08
CA ASN A 2 4.73 -16.30 -1.06
C ASN A 2 3.50 -15.44 -0.75
N PRO A 3 2.38 -16.02 -0.29
CA PRO A 3 1.23 -15.23 0.14
C PRO A 3 1.60 -14.22 1.23
N GLY A 4 1.02 -13.00 1.15
CA GLY A 4 1.30 -11.95 2.13
C GLY A 4 1.12 -10.54 1.61
N PHE A 5 1.40 -9.57 2.49
CA PHE A 5 1.34 -8.14 2.15
C PHE A 5 2.77 -7.57 2.01
N TYR A 6 3.10 -7.12 0.84
CA TYR A 6 4.42 -6.61 0.46
C TYR A 6 4.39 -5.09 0.36
N ALA A 7 5.14 -4.43 1.23
CA ALA A 7 5.41 -3.00 1.16
C ALA A 7 6.53 -2.74 0.14
N LEU A 8 6.22 -2.04 -0.93
CA LEU A 8 7.19 -1.58 -1.92
C LEU A 8 7.56 -0.13 -1.62
N VAL A 9 8.71 0.07 -0.98
CA VAL A 9 9.15 1.37 -0.48
C VAL A 9 10.28 1.94 -1.34
N GLY A 10 10.34 3.26 -1.43
CA GLY A 10 11.39 3.96 -2.16
C GLY A 10 11.00 5.40 -2.46
N PRO A 11 11.96 6.27 -2.79
CA PRO A 11 11.68 7.65 -3.11
C PRO A 11 10.79 7.79 -4.35
N ASN A 12 10.27 8.99 -4.58
CA ASN A 12 9.56 9.28 -5.82
C ASN A 12 10.49 9.07 -7.02
N ALA A 13 9.91 8.60 -8.13
CA ALA A 13 10.63 8.28 -9.37
C ALA A 13 11.66 7.12 -9.27
N ALA A 14 11.76 6.41 -8.13
CA ALA A 14 12.68 5.27 -7.99
C ALA A 14 12.33 4.05 -8.85
N GLY A 15 11.14 4.02 -9.50
CA GLY A 15 10.71 2.91 -10.34
C GLY A 15 9.63 2.00 -9.72
N LYS A 16 9.00 2.40 -8.59
CA LYS A 16 7.94 1.60 -7.92
C LYS A 16 6.79 1.23 -8.87
N THR A 17 6.21 2.22 -9.55
CA THR A 17 5.15 2.02 -10.54
C THR A 17 5.61 1.10 -11.69
N HIS A 18 6.84 1.31 -12.16
CA HIS A 18 7.43 0.46 -13.20
C HIS A 18 7.48 -1.00 -12.74
N TYR A 19 7.98 -1.24 -11.54
CA TYR A 19 8.02 -2.60 -10.99
C TYR A 19 6.62 -3.22 -10.86
N LEU A 20 5.62 -2.48 -10.35
CA LEU A 20 4.24 -2.99 -10.31
C LEU A 20 3.75 -3.41 -11.69
N HIS A 21 4.06 -2.64 -12.74
CA HIS A 21 3.68 -3.00 -14.11
C HIS A 21 4.33 -4.29 -14.60
N THR A 22 5.53 -4.64 -14.13
CA THR A 22 6.17 -5.92 -14.48
C THR A 22 5.45 -7.13 -13.89
N LEU A 23 4.65 -6.92 -12.82
CA LEU A 23 3.87 -7.97 -12.15
C LEU A 23 2.46 -8.12 -12.71
N VAL A 24 2.02 -7.21 -13.59
CA VAL A 24 0.67 -7.27 -14.19
C VAL A 24 0.57 -8.49 -15.09
N GLY A 25 -0.50 -9.27 -14.89
CA GLY A 25 -0.75 -10.48 -15.66
C GLY A 25 -2.15 -11.06 -15.39
N PRO A 26 -2.47 -12.24 -15.93
CA PRO A 26 -3.80 -12.84 -15.80
C PRO A 26 -4.25 -13.09 -14.36
N HIS A 27 -3.29 -13.25 -13.44
CA HIS A 27 -3.56 -13.51 -12.02
C HIS A 27 -3.50 -12.25 -11.14
N ALA A 28 -3.28 -11.08 -11.74
CA ALA A 28 -3.14 -9.82 -11.03
C ALA A 28 -4.30 -8.87 -11.32
N ALA A 29 -4.75 -8.15 -10.29
CA ALA A 29 -5.56 -6.96 -10.41
C ALA A 29 -4.69 -5.74 -10.07
N PHE A 30 -4.70 -4.71 -10.92
CA PHE A 30 -3.88 -3.52 -10.75
C PHE A 30 -4.74 -2.28 -10.50
N VAL A 31 -4.45 -1.58 -9.43
CA VAL A 31 -5.03 -0.29 -9.06
C VAL A 31 -3.96 0.78 -9.28
N PRO A 32 -4.08 1.60 -10.33
CA PRO A 32 -3.10 2.64 -10.63
C PRO A 32 -3.16 3.78 -9.62
N ALA A 33 -2.18 4.66 -9.62
CA ALA A 33 -2.22 5.93 -8.89
C ALA A 33 -3.47 6.75 -9.27
N GLY A 34 -3.95 7.61 -8.34
CA GLY A 34 -5.26 8.24 -8.45
C GLY A 34 -5.56 8.98 -9.75
N ALA A 35 -4.55 9.62 -10.34
CA ALA A 35 -4.69 10.37 -11.59
C ALA A 35 -4.87 9.45 -12.83
N ASP A 36 -4.40 8.21 -12.76
CA ASP A 36 -4.36 7.27 -13.89
C ASP A 36 -5.54 6.28 -13.89
N ALA A 37 -6.43 6.35 -12.90
CA ALA A 37 -7.62 5.52 -12.84
C ALA A 37 -8.59 5.86 -13.97
N LYS A 38 -8.90 4.84 -14.80
CA LYS A 38 -9.85 4.98 -15.92
C LYS A 38 -11.18 4.34 -15.57
N PHE A 39 -12.25 5.00 -15.93
CA PHE A 39 -13.62 4.52 -15.72
C PHE A 39 -14.34 4.34 -17.06
N ALA A 40 -15.14 3.30 -17.18
CA ALA A 40 -16.02 3.12 -18.32
C ALA A 40 -17.34 3.87 -18.08
N GLY A 41 -17.84 4.53 -19.10
CA GLY A 41 -19.09 5.28 -19.04
C GLY A 41 -19.00 6.61 -18.28
N THR A 42 -20.15 7.12 -17.87
CA THR A 42 -20.26 8.43 -17.19
C THR A 42 -20.73 8.34 -15.75
N THR A 43 -21.33 7.23 -15.37
CA THR A 43 -21.83 6.96 -14.02
C THR A 43 -21.13 5.75 -13.40
N VAL A 44 -21.27 5.61 -12.09
CA VAL A 44 -20.80 4.42 -11.36
C VAL A 44 -21.47 3.15 -11.93
N ASP A 45 -22.78 3.18 -12.16
CA ASP A 45 -23.52 2.04 -12.73
C ASP A 45 -23.03 1.66 -14.13
N ASP A 46 -22.67 2.63 -14.97
CA ASP A 46 -22.08 2.35 -16.28
C ASP A 46 -20.75 1.60 -16.13
N HIS A 47 -19.93 2.05 -15.20
CA HIS A 47 -18.64 1.42 -14.90
C HIS A 47 -18.81 0.01 -14.38
N LEU A 48 -19.68 -0.20 -13.37
CA LEU A 48 -19.94 -1.52 -12.80
C LEU A 48 -20.53 -2.49 -13.81
N ARG A 49 -21.45 -2.04 -14.68
CA ARG A 49 -21.96 -2.85 -15.81
C ARG A 49 -20.85 -3.26 -16.77
N ALA A 50 -19.93 -2.35 -17.10
CA ALA A 50 -18.80 -2.68 -17.96
C ALA A 50 -17.85 -3.70 -17.29
N VAL A 51 -17.61 -3.58 -15.99
CA VAL A 51 -16.84 -4.55 -15.22
C VAL A 51 -17.55 -5.92 -15.21
N ALA A 52 -18.83 -5.96 -14.90
CA ALA A 52 -19.62 -7.20 -14.87
C ALA A 52 -19.70 -7.90 -16.24
N ALA A 53 -19.64 -7.16 -17.33
CA ALA A 53 -19.59 -7.73 -18.69
C ALA A 53 -18.31 -8.56 -18.93
N VAL A 54 -17.20 -8.21 -18.27
CA VAL A 54 -15.92 -8.93 -18.37
C VAL A 54 -15.72 -9.92 -17.21
N HIS A 55 -16.28 -9.58 -16.04
CA HIS A 55 -16.20 -10.35 -14.79
C HIS A 55 -17.60 -10.59 -14.23
N PRO A 56 -18.38 -11.55 -14.76
CA PRO A 56 -19.80 -11.76 -14.41
C PRO A 56 -20.06 -12.08 -12.93
N HIS A 57 -19.03 -12.50 -12.18
CA HIS A 57 -19.12 -12.78 -10.75
C HIS A 57 -19.01 -11.52 -9.88
N VAL A 58 -18.68 -10.37 -10.46
CA VAL A 58 -18.56 -9.10 -9.71
C VAL A 58 -19.95 -8.53 -9.52
N ASP A 59 -20.41 -8.61 -8.28
CA ASP A 59 -21.61 -7.93 -7.79
C ASP A 59 -21.20 -6.96 -6.69
N LEU A 60 -21.20 -5.67 -7.01
CA LEU A 60 -20.73 -4.62 -6.14
C LEU A 60 -21.80 -3.54 -5.99
N ASP A 61 -22.32 -3.43 -4.76
CA ASP A 61 -23.21 -2.31 -4.39
C ASP A 61 -22.36 -1.07 -4.07
N PHE A 62 -22.49 -0.05 -4.88
CA PHE A 62 -21.84 1.23 -4.69
C PHE A 62 -22.81 2.37 -5.08
N PRO A 63 -22.89 3.48 -4.30
CA PRO A 63 -23.82 4.56 -4.59
C PRO A 63 -23.67 5.09 -6.00
N ASN A 64 -24.76 5.08 -6.77
CA ASN A 64 -24.75 5.60 -8.13
C ASN A 64 -24.60 7.11 -8.15
N ALA A 65 -23.63 7.59 -8.91
CA ALA A 65 -23.36 9.01 -9.14
C ALA A 65 -22.62 9.19 -10.46
N ARG A 66 -22.55 10.42 -10.96
CA ARG A 66 -21.64 10.70 -12.08
C ARG A 66 -20.19 10.60 -11.59
N ILE A 67 -19.34 9.90 -12.34
CA ILE A 67 -17.93 9.69 -11.96
C ILE A 67 -17.18 11.02 -11.75
N LYS A 68 -17.51 12.04 -12.57
CA LYS A 68 -16.91 13.38 -12.42
C LYS A 68 -17.24 14.08 -11.09
N ASP A 69 -18.41 13.74 -10.50
CA ASP A 69 -18.91 14.35 -9.27
C ASP A 69 -18.41 13.62 -8.01
N LEU A 70 -17.78 12.47 -8.17
CA LEU A 70 -17.13 11.73 -7.07
C LEU A 70 -15.90 12.50 -6.55
N SER A 71 -15.76 12.52 -5.23
CA SER A 71 -14.50 12.98 -4.60
C SER A 71 -13.32 12.09 -5.01
N VAL A 72 -12.10 12.57 -4.78
CA VAL A 72 -10.88 11.77 -5.00
C VAL A 72 -10.95 10.47 -4.21
N GLY A 73 -11.34 10.54 -2.91
CA GLY A 73 -11.48 9.37 -2.07
C GLY A 73 -12.54 8.38 -2.54
N GLN A 74 -13.70 8.88 -3.02
CA GLN A 74 -14.77 8.01 -3.56
C GLN A 74 -14.33 7.30 -4.85
N ARG A 75 -13.65 7.99 -5.74
CA ARG A 75 -13.08 7.37 -6.96
C ARG A 75 -12.05 6.30 -6.60
N ARG A 76 -11.19 6.58 -5.65
CA ARG A 76 -10.19 5.64 -5.16
C ARG A 76 -10.84 4.41 -4.55
N LEU A 77 -11.83 4.62 -3.67
CA LEU A 77 -12.58 3.54 -3.05
C LEU A 77 -13.26 2.66 -4.10
N LEU A 78 -13.95 3.25 -5.08
CA LEU A 78 -14.59 2.52 -6.18
C LEU A 78 -13.57 1.65 -6.94
N THR A 79 -12.42 2.21 -7.32
CA THR A 79 -11.38 1.47 -8.04
C THR A 79 -10.86 0.27 -7.24
N ILE A 80 -10.63 0.46 -5.93
CA ILE A 80 -10.16 -0.60 -5.05
C ILE A 80 -11.24 -1.65 -4.84
N GLU A 81 -12.49 -1.27 -4.56
CA GLU A 81 -13.61 -2.22 -4.38
C GLU A 81 -13.80 -3.09 -5.62
N VAL A 82 -13.73 -2.50 -6.81
CA VAL A 82 -13.79 -3.25 -8.09
C VAL A 82 -12.64 -4.25 -8.18
N ALA A 83 -11.40 -3.83 -7.89
CA ALA A 83 -10.24 -4.72 -7.94
C ALA A 83 -10.35 -5.88 -6.94
N LEU A 84 -10.84 -5.60 -5.72
CA LEU A 84 -11.11 -6.63 -4.70
C LEU A 84 -12.20 -7.61 -5.14
N ALA A 85 -13.30 -7.10 -5.75
CA ALA A 85 -14.42 -7.91 -6.22
C ALA A 85 -14.02 -8.81 -7.41
N ILE A 86 -13.09 -8.38 -8.26
CA ILE A 86 -12.51 -9.22 -9.33
C ILE A 86 -11.80 -10.45 -8.73
N GLY A 87 -11.28 -10.37 -7.52
CA GLY A 87 -10.86 -11.52 -6.72
C GLY A 87 -9.61 -12.25 -7.20
N LYS A 88 -8.69 -11.56 -7.89
CA LYS A 88 -7.41 -12.15 -8.33
C LYS A 88 -6.52 -12.49 -7.14
N ASP A 89 -5.64 -13.48 -7.29
CA ASP A 89 -4.73 -13.89 -6.20
C ASP A 89 -3.65 -12.83 -5.89
N LEU A 90 -3.31 -11.95 -6.83
CA LEU A 90 -2.37 -10.86 -6.67
C LEU A 90 -3.08 -9.51 -6.87
N LEU A 91 -3.00 -8.66 -5.85
CA LEU A 91 -3.49 -7.28 -5.91
C LEU A 91 -2.29 -6.32 -5.90
N LEU A 92 -2.22 -5.48 -6.91
CA LEU A 92 -1.17 -4.48 -7.09
C LEU A 92 -1.76 -3.10 -6.86
N LEU A 93 -1.22 -2.33 -5.92
CA LEU A 93 -1.72 -1.02 -5.52
C LEU A 93 -0.62 0.03 -5.67
N ASP A 94 -0.87 1.04 -6.48
CA ASP A 94 0.05 2.17 -6.64
C ASP A 94 -0.49 3.40 -5.92
N GLU A 95 0.22 3.83 -4.87
CA GLU A 95 -0.10 4.97 -4.01
C GLU A 95 -1.60 5.01 -3.59
N PRO A 96 -2.18 3.92 -3.02
CA PRO A 96 -3.62 3.81 -2.82
C PRO A 96 -4.18 4.80 -1.81
N PHE A 97 -3.34 5.38 -0.96
CA PHE A 97 -3.75 6.29 0.11
C PHE A 97 -3.44 7.77 -0.19
N ASP A 98 -2.90 8.06 -1.37
CA ASP A 98 -2.58 9.44 -1.72
C ASP A 98 -3.84 10.29 -1.98
N GLY A 99 -3.87 11.50 -1.43
CA GLY A 99 -4.96 12.46 -1.62
C GLY A 99 -6.31 12.06 -1.01
N ILE A 100 -6.38 11.08 -0.10
CA ILE A 100 -7.63 10.66 0.53
C ILE A 100 -7.70 11.05 2.01
N ASP A 101 -8.92 11.24 2.49
CA ASP A 101 -9.20 11.54 3.90
C ASP A 101 -8.99 10.33 4.82
N THR A 102 -8.91 10.61 6.14
CA THR A 102 -8.65 9.58 7.16
C THR A 102 -9.75 8.52 7.23
N SER A 103 -11.01 8.86 6.98
CA SER A 103 -12.13 7.91 7.05
C SER A 103 -12.09 6.92 5.90
N THR A 104 -11.87 7.41 4.69
CA THR A 104 -11.69 6.60 3.48
C THR A 104 -10.44 5.71 3.60
N ARG A 105 -9.33 6.25 4.14
CA ARG A 105 -8.12 5.47 4.41
C ARG A 105 -8.39 4.29 5.34
N LYS A 106 -9.09 4.50 6.46
CA LYS A 106 -9.46 3.42 7.39
C LYS A 106 -10.31 2.35 6.71
N ARG A 107 -11.29 2.76 5.90
CA ARG A 107 -12.16 1.84 5.17
C ARG A 107 -11.35 0.97 4.18
N ILE A 108 -10.49 1.58 3.38
CA ILE A 108 -9.64 0.85 2.43
C ILE A 108 -8.73 -0.14 3.19
N ARG A 109 -8.10 0.29 4.28
CA ARG A 109 -7.24 -0.59 5.10
C ARG A 109 -8.00 -1.83 5.58
N GLN A 110 -9.21 -1.64 6.12
CA GLN A 110 -10.02 -2.77 6.56
C GLN A 110 -10.35 -3.71 5.41
N ARG A 111 -10.73 -3.19 4.24
CA ARG A 111 -11.02 -4.00 3.06
C ARG A 111 -9.79 -4.82 2.60
N LEU A 112 -8.58 -4.25 2.68
CA LEU A 112 -7.35 -4.98 2.35
C LEU A 112 -7.04 -6.09 3.36
N ILE A 113 -7.28 -5.86 4.65
CA ILE A 113 -7.16 -6.89 5.69
C ILE A 113 -8.14 -8.03 5.43
N ASP A 114 -9.42 -7.71 5.20
CA ASP A 114 -10.47 -8.70 4.93
C ASP A 114 -10.17 -9.50 3.66
N TYR A 115 -9.62 -8.85 2.63
CA TYR A 115 -9.25 -9.50 1.38
C TYR A 115 -8.19 -10.58 1.57
N ILE A 116 -7.13 -10.30 2.35
CA ILE A 116 -6.08 -11.28 2.64
C ILE A 116 -6.60 -12.36 3.59
N ALA A 117 -7.35 -11.97 4.63
CA ALA A 117 -7.91 -12.91 5.59
C ALA A 117 -8.89 -13.90 4.94
N GLY A 118 -9.63 -13.46 3.91
CA GLY A 118 -10.60 -14.28 3.19
C GLY A 118 -10.00 -15.39 2.32
N ASN A 119 -8.72 -15.28 1.94
CA ASN A 119 -8.02 -16.34 1.21
C ASN A 119 -6.50 -16.25 1.48
N PRO A 120 -5.92 -17.23 2.20
CA PRO A 120 -4.51 -17.22 2.59
C PRO A 120 -3.52 -17.40 1.41
N GLN A 121 -4.00 -17.68 0.20
CA GLN A 121 -3.14 -17.73 -1.00
C GLN A 121 -2.96 -16.36 -1.66
N ARG A 122 -3.71 -15.35 -1.23
CA ARG A 122 -3.64 -14.01 -1.80
C ARG A 122 -2.38 -13.26 -1.39
N SER A 123 -1.95 -12.40 -2.30
CA SER A 123 -0.85 -11.46 -2.07
C SER A 123 -1.28 -10.05 -2.45
N VAL A 124 -0.78 -9.08 -1.71
CA VAL A 124 -0.89 -7.65 -2.04
C VAL A 124 0.51 -7.08 -2.17
N VAL A 125 0.78 -6.37 -3.26
CA VAL A 125 1.99 -5.53 -3.40
C VAL A 125 1.52 -4.09 -3.46
N MET A 126 1.87 -3.31 -2.47
CA MET A 126 1.48 -1.92 -2.36
C MET A 126 2.71 -1.02 -2.43
N ALA A 127 2.73 -0.11 -3.39
CA ALA A 127 3.72 0.94 -3.47
C ALA A 127 3.24 2.18 -2.70
N SER A 128 4.09 2.73 -1.87
CA SER A 128 3.92 4.04 -1.27
C SER A 128 5.28 4.64 -0.91
N HIS A 129 5.34 5.96 -0.91
CA HIS A 129 6.47 6.73 -0.41
C HIS A 129 6.34 7.05 1.09
N ARG A 130 5.24 6.63 1.73
CA ARG A 130 4.93 6.88 3.14
C ARG A 130 4.99 5.60 3.95
N PRO A 131 5.97 5.43 4.85
CA PRO A 131 6.07 4.21 5.67
C PRO A 131 4.85 3.93 6.54
N GLU A 132 4.14 4.96 6.99
CA GLU A 132 2.92 4.85 7.80
C GLU A 132 1.77 4.16 7.07
N ASP A 133 1.77 4.16 5.73
CA ASP A 133 0.75 3.49 4.93
C ASP A 133 0.77 1.97 5.12
N PHE A 134 1.91 1.42 5.46
CA PHE A 134 2.12 -0.01 5.63
C PHE A 134 1.92 -0.52 7.07
N THR A 135 1.81 0.40 8.04
CA THR A 135 1.72 0.03 9.46
C THR A 135 0.54 -0.91 9.71
N GLY A 136 0.79 -2.09 10.27
CA GLY A 136 -0.22 -3.11 10.56
C GLY A 136 -0.81 -3.82 9.34
N LEU A 137 -0.25 -3.60 8.14
CA LEU A 137 -0.60 -4.33 6.91
C LEU A 137 0.56 -5.21 6.44
N ALA A 138 1.76 -4.64 6.33
CA ALA A 138 2.89 -5.30 5.71
C ALA A 138 3.39 -6.50 6.51
N THR A 139 3.61 -7.61 5.81
CA THR A 139 4.34 -8.79 6.30
C THR A 139 5.76 -8.83 5.76
N HIS A 140 6.01 -8.21 4.62
CA HIS A 140 7.30 -8.13 3.95
C HIS A 140 7.56 -6.71 3.45
N VAL A 141 8.83 -6.36 3.33
CA VAL A 141 9.28 -5.11 2.73
C VAL A 141 10.21 -5.38 1.56
N MET A 142 10.05 -4.61 0.50
CA MET A 142 10.94 -4.53 -0.66
C MET A 142 11.32 -3.08 -0.88
N GLN A 143 12.59 -2.81 -1.12
CA GLN A 143 13.08 -1.47 -1.40
C GLN A 143 13.34 -1.31 -2.89
N VAL A 144 12.93 -0.15 -3.42
CA VAL A 144 13.24 0.26 -4.80
C VAL A 144 14.20 1.42 -4.77
N PHE A 145 15.32 1.27 -5.44
CA PHE A 145 16.32 2.31 -5.61
C PHE A 145 16.89 2.24 -7.03
N ASP A 146 16.85 3.33 -7.75
CA ASP A 146 17.36 3.45 -9.14
C ASP A 146 16.88 2.31 -10.06
N HIS A 147 15.58 2.03 -10.05
CA HIS A 147 14.90 0.94 -10.77
C HIS A 147 15.24 -0.48 -10.32
N ASP A 148 16.20 -0.68 -9.43
CA ASP A 148 16.48 -1.96 -8.81
C ASP A 148 15.54 -2.25 -7.64
N VAL A 149 15.09 -3.49 -7.54
CA VAL A 149 14.17 -3.93 -6.47
C VAL A 149 14.83 -5.00 -5.63
N SER A 150 14.91 -4.77 -4.34
CA SER A 150 15.46 -5.73 -3.39
C SER A 150 14.63 -7.02 -3.33
N ARG A 151 15.23 -8.10 -2.85
CA ARG A 151 14.45 -9.29 -2.47
C ARG A 151 13.50 -8.94 -1.32
N PRO A 152 12.31 -9.57 -1.26
CA PRO A 152 11.41 -9.41 -0.13
C PRO A 152 12.08 -9.85 1.18
N VAL A 153 12.01 -8.98 2.18
CA VAL A 153 12.49 -9.27 3.54
C VAL A 153 11.28 -9.32 4.48
N PRO A 154 11.10 -10.37 5.29
CA PRO A 154 10.06 -10.37 6.32
C PRO A 154 10.19 -9.15 7.23
N LEU A 155 9.06 -8.49 7.54
CA LEU A 155 9.09 -7.23 8.30
C LEU A 155 9.73 -7.40 9.68
N ASP A 156 9.52 -8.54 10.34
CA ASP A 156 10.13 -8.82 11.64
C ASP A 156 11.65 -8.96 11.54
N ALA A 157 12.15 -9.59 10.46
CA ALA A 157 13.58 -9.66 10.20
C ALA A 157 14.17 -8.27 9.89
N ALA A 158 13.47 -7.46 9.09
CA ALA A 158 13.88 -6.09 8.81
C ALA A 158 13.96 -5.24 10.08
N ARG A 159 13.00 -5.39 11.00
CA ARG A 159 12.99 -4.69 12.30
C ARG A 159 14.17 -5.07 13.19
N LEU A 160 14.63 -6.32 13.13
CA LEU A 160 15.81 -6.77 13.88
C LEU A 160 17.10 -6.17 13.32
N CYS A 161 17.16 -5.89 12.01
CA CYS A 161 18.31 -5.22 11.39
C CYS A 161 18.40 -3.72 11.74
N PHE A 162 17.25 -3.11 12.10
CA PHE A 162 17.16 -1.67 12.41
C PHE A 162 16.49 -1.46 13.77
N PRO A 163 17.17 -1.83 14.88
CA PRO A 163 16.59 -1.72 16.20
C PRO A 163 16.33 -0.25 16.57
N THR A 164 15.14 0.01 17.10
CA THR A 164 14.73 1.35 17.55
C THR A 164 14.68 1.36 19.07
N VAL A 165 15.36 2.35 19.67
CA VAL A 165 15.39 2.56 21.12
C VAL A 165 14.83 3.95 21.43
N THR A 166 13.97 4.03 22.46
CA THR A 166 13.44 5.31 22.96
C THR A 166 13.81 5.44 24.44
N GLY A 167 14.32 6.59 24.82
CA GLY A 167 14.71 6.86 26.20
C GLY A 167 15.09 8.32 26.45
N PRO A 168 15.53 8.65 27.69
CA PRO A 168 16.04 9.98 27.99
C PRO A 168 17.17 10.38 27.04
N THR A 169 17.12 11.59 26.51
CA THR A 169 18.05 12.09 25.46
C THR A 169 19.50 11.83 25.80
N ALA A 170 19.96 12.14 27.02
CA ALA A 170 21.34 11.94 27.42
C ALA A 170 21.82 10.47 27.33
N LYS A 171 20.93 9.49 27.68
CA LYS A 171 21.27 8.08 27.56
C LYS A 171 21.25 7.58 26.11
N ILE A 172 20.38 8.13 25.31
CA ILE A 172 20.30 7.76 23.88
C ILE A 172 21.47 8.35 23.11
N GLU A 173 21.93 9.55 23.42
CA GLU A 173 23.13 10.15 22.82
C GLU A 173 24.40 9.34 23.15
N GLU A 174 24.54 8.89 24.39
CA GLU A 174 25.66 8.00 24.79
C GLU A 174 25.63 6.68 23.98
N LEU A 175 24.45 6.11 23.76
CA LEU A 175 24.28 4.91 22.96
C LEU A 175 24.57 5.19 21.47
N ALA A 176 24.05 6.28 20.94
CA ALA A 176 24.22 6.69 19.55
C ALA A 176 25.69 6.99 19.19
N ALA A 177 26.51 7.39 20.15
CA ALA A 177 27.95 7.59 19.95
C ALA A 177 28.71 6.26 19.68
N ARG A 178 28.11 5.10 19.97
CA ARG A 178 28.76 3.78 19.85
C ARG A 178 28.31 2.98 18.63
N PHE A 179 27.22 3.38 17.96
CA PHE A 179 26.61 2.66 16.85
C PHE A 179 26.22 3.62 15.73
N SER A 180 26.11 3.10 14.51
CA SER A 180 25.62 3.88 13.38
C SER A 180 24.13 4.20 13.56
N VAL A 181 23.77 5.46 13.39
CA VAL A 181 22.39 5.95 13.51
C VAL A 181 21.79 6.14 12.13
N ALA A 182 20.67 5.47 11.86
CA ALA A 182 19.90 5.62 10.64
C ALA A 182 18.91 6.79 10.74
N GLU A 183 18.27 6.94 11.91
CA GLU A 183 17.27 7.99 12.16
C GLU A 183 17.26 8.39 13.62
N SER A 184 17.03 9.67 13.89
CA SER A 184 16.87 10.20 15.25
C SER A 184 15.74 11.22 15.29
N ALA A 185 14.89 11.13 16.30
CA ALA A 185 13.81 12.09 16.56
C ALA A 185 13.70 12.37 18.05
N SER A 186 13.68 13.66 18.44
CA SER A 186 13.56 14.09 19.83
C SER A 186 12.22 14.77 20.08
N LEU A 187 11.61 14.44 21.23
CA LEU A 187 10.39 15.06 21.72
C LEU A 187 10.58 15.41 23.21
N GLY A 188 10.88 16.66 23.48
CA GLY A 188 11.21 17.13 24.83
C GLY A 188 12.45 16.40 25.40
N PRO A 189 12.39 15.83 26.61
CA PRO A 189 13.52 15.14 27.24
C PRO A 189 13.75 13.72 26.73
N MET A 190 12.97 13.26 25.77
CA MET A 190 13.04 11.90 25.21
C MET A 190 13.54 11.93 23.78
N THR A 191 14.41 11.00 23.45
CA THR A 191 14.89 10.77 22.09
C THR A 191 14.64 9.34 21.67
N ARG A 192 14.19 9.19 20.44
CA ARG A 192 14.04 7.92 19.74
C ARG A 192 15.11 7.83 18.67
N VAL A 193 15.86 6.74 18.65
CA VAL A 193 16.90 6.50 17.64
C VAL A 193 16.69 5.11 17.03
N THR A 194 16.80 5.05 15.72
CA THR A 194 16.89 3.79 14.96
C THR A 194 18.35 3.62 14.54
N PHE A 195 18.92 2.47 14.88
CA PHE A 195 20.31 2.13 14.54
C PHE A 195 20.34 1.41 13.17
N ALA A 196 21.44 1.62 12.41
CA ALA A 196 21.70 0.98 11.13
C ALA A 196 22.60 -0.25 11.29
#